data_1f2ab7dc300ab04769f00f43086f0428
#
_entry.id   1f2ab7dc300ab04769f00f43086f0428
#
_cell.length_a   1.000
_cell.length_b   1.000
_cell.length_c   1.000
_cell.angle_alpha   90.00
_cell.angle_beta   90.00
_cell.angle_gamma   90.00
#
_symmetry.space_group_name_H-M   'P 1'
#
loop_
_entity.id
_entity.type
_entity.pdbx_description
1 polymer ?
#
loop_
_entity_poly.entity_id
_entity_poly.type
_entity_poly.pdbx_seq_one_letter_code
_entity_poly.pdbx_strand_id
1 'polypeptide(L)'
;QGVVWPKGHPAEGEEIILRDYQVTAINNFLQNPQSLQEIATGAGKTITTATLSHISEPHGRSLVIVPNKSLVTQTEEDYINCGLDVGVYFGDRKELGKTHTICTWQSLNILDKKHKDGSAVLSLAEFLDGVSTIIVDEVHQAKAEVLKNLLTRNLRNAPIRWGLTGTVPKERFEFESIHASLGPVIGQISAKELQDKGVLSQVHVNIVQLMDTVAHSNYQEELKYLTTNTARIEYIGKLLNTVKESGNTLILVDRISAGEMLHELIPGSVFVKGDVKLKDRKDAYDDINTGDNQVVIATYGVAAVGINIPRIFNLVLLEPGKSFVRVIQSIGRGVRKAKDKDFVQIWDLTSTCKFAKRHLTQRKKFYKEAQYPFTIEKVDWN
;
A
#
# COMPACT_ATOMS: atom_id res chain seq x y z
N GLN A 1 -1.75 27.76 -5.73
CA GLN A 1 -2.32 28.20 -4.45
C GLN A 1 -2.63 26.96 -3.63
N GLY A 2 -2.12 26.90 -2.40
CA GLY A 2 -2.38 25.78 -1.49
C GLY A 2 -3.80 25.81 -0.98
N VAL A 3 -4.42 24.63 -0.88
CA VAL A 3 -5.68 24.45 -0.19
C VAL A 3 -5.36 24.20 1.28
N VAL A 4 -5.98 24.95 2.18
CA VAL A 4 -5.88 24.76 3.62
C VAL A 4 -7.17 24.10 4.09
N TRP A 5 -7.06 22.97 4.74
CA TRP A 5 -8.20 22.29 5.34
C TRP A 5 -8.44 22.83 6.75
N PRO A 6 -9.58 23.52 7.00
CA PRO A 6 -9.82 24.21 8.28
C PRO A 6 -10.03 23.30 9.47
N LYS A 7 -10.31 22.02 9.21
CA LYS A 7 -10.41 21.00 10.26
C LYS A 7 -9.28 20.02 10.05
N GLY A 8 -8.25 20.15 10.84
CA GLY A 8 -7.09 19.29 10.76
C GLY A 8 -7.37 17.83 11.11
N HIS A 9 -6.33 17.03 11.07
CA HIS A 9 -6.41 15.62 11.47
C HIS A 9 -7.01 15.51 12.88
N PRO A 10 -8.04 14.67 13.12
CA PRO A 10 -8.76 14.62 14.39
C PRO A 10 -7.89 14.36 15.61
N ALA A 11 -6.77 13.68 15.41
CA ALA A 11 -5.81 13.39 16.49
C ALA A 11 -5.00 14.60 16.94
N GLU A 12 -4.89 15.65 16.11
CA GLU A 12 -4.00 16.79 16.35
C GLU A 12 -4.71 18.14 16.42
N GLY A 13 -5.95 18.26 15.93
CA GLY A 13 -6.74 19.50 15.99
C GLY A 13 -6.16 20.68 15.19
N GLU A 14 -5.13 20.43 14.37
CA GLU A 14 -4.41 21.45 13.60
C GLU A 14 -4.89 21.48 12.14
N GLU A 15 -4.76 22.63 11.49
CA GLU A 15 -5.05 22.78 10.08
C GLU A 15 -4.11 21.89 9.23
N ILE A 16 -4.67 21.21 8.22
CA ILE A 16 -3.86 20.48 7.24
C ILE A 16 -3.47 21.45 6.14
N ILE A 17 -2.18 21.73 6.04
CA ILE A 17 -1.59 22.53 4.97
C ILE A 17 -0.92 21.58 3.99
N LEU A 18 -1.30 21.69 2.71
CA LEU A 18 -0.68 20.88 1.68
C LEU A 18 0.80 21.21 1.53
N ARG A 19 1.62 20.18 1.39
CA ARG A 19 3.05 20.34 1.11
C ARG A 19 3.27 20.76 -0.33
N ASP A 20 4.42 21.36 -0.63
CA ASP A 20 4.77 21.87 -1.96
C ASP A 20 4.63 20.82 -3.07
N TYR A 21 5.11 19.60 -2.84
CA TYR A 21 4.99 18.50 -3.81
C TYR A 21 3.56 18.01 -4.00
N GLN A 22 2.72 18.07 -2.95
CA GLN A 22 1.29 17.76 -3.06
C GLN A 22 0.57 18.80 -3.92
N VAL A 23 0.87 20.08 -3.73
CA VAL A 23 0.34 21.16 -4.56
C VAL A 23 0.77 20.99 -6.02
N THR A 24 2.02 20.65 -6.26
CA THR A 24 2.53 20.37 -7.61
C THR A 24 1.80 19.20 -8.26
N ALA A 25 1.62 18.10 -7.55
CA ALA A 25 0.90 16.94 -8.06
C ALA A 25 -0.56 17.27 -8.40
N ILE A 26 -1.24 18.00 -7.53
CA ILE A 26 -2.63 18.45 -7.78
C ILE A 26 -2.72 19.34 -9.00
N ASN A 27 -1.84 20.33 -9.13
CA ASN A 27 -1.82 21.19 -10.29
C ASN A 27 -1.54 20.44 -11.60
N ASN A 28 -0.66 19.45 -11.57
CA ASN A 28 -0.41 18.58 -12.71
C ASN A 28 -1.67 17.82 -13.14
N PHE A 29 -2.42 17.27 -12.20
CA PHE A 29 -3.69 16.60 -12.48
C PHE A 29 -4.73 17.58 -13.05
N LEU A 30 -4.84 18.76 -12.47
CA LEU A 30 -5.82 19.76 -12.93
C LEU A 30 -5.54 20.25 -14.36
N GLN A 31 -4.29 20.27 -14.78
CA GLN A 31 -3.88 20.60 -16.15
C GLN A 31 -4.04 19.41 -17.11
N ASN A 32 -4.17 18.20 -16.58
CA ASN A 32 -4.26 16.97 -17.37
C ASN A 32 -5.46 16.13 -16.89
N PRO A 33 -6.65 16.37 -17.46
CA PRO A 33 -7.90 15.73 -17.01
C PRO A 33 -7.93 14.21 -17.08
N GLN A 34 -7.05 13.62 -17.88
CA GLN A 34 -6.87 12.16 -17.96
C GLN A 34 -5.40 11.84 -17.84
N SER A 35 -4.96 11.44 -16.66
CA SER A 35 -3.54 11.27 -16.37
C SER A 35 -3.28 10.38 -15.17
N LEU A 36 -2.03 9.95 -15.05
CA LEU A 36 -1.53 9.08 -14.00
C LEU A 36 -0.27 9.72 -13.39
N GLN A 37 -0.13 9.65 -12.08
CA GLN A 37 1.11 10.02 -11.40
C GLN A 37 1.60 8.90 -10.50
N GLU A 38 2.90 8.63 -10.55
CA GLU A 38 3.61 7.75 -9.62
C GLU A 38 4.00 8.58 -8.39
N ILE A 39 3.40 8.25 -7.26
CA ILE A 39 3.62 8.94 -5.99
C ILE A 39 3.99 7.92 -4.93
N ALA A 40 5.16 8.08 -4.34
CA ALA A 40 5.68 7.14 -3.33
C ALA A 40 4.70 6.99 -2.16
N THR A 41 4.62 5.78 -1.62
CA THR A 41 3.88 5.49 -0.39
C THR A 41 4.42 6.38 0.75
N GLY A 42 3.52 6.95 1.54
CA GLY A 42 3.89 7.89 2.60
C GLY A 42 3.90 9.37 2.18
N ALA A 43 3.64 9.68 0.91
CA ALA A 43 3.58 11.06 0.39
C ALA A 43 2.27 11.79 0.72
N GLY A 44 1.33 11.15 1.42
CA GLY A 44 0.02 11.73 1.70
C GLY A 44 -0.91 11.70 0.49
N LYS A 45 -0.97 10.57 -0.20
CA LYS A 45 -1.85 10.39 -1.37
C LYS A 45 -3.32 10.63 -1.07
N THR A 46 -3.79 10.23 0.12
CA THR A 46 -5.21 10.36 0.48
C THR A 46 -5.64 11.82 0.61
N ILE A 47 -4.80 12.68 1.17
CA ILE A 47 -5.06 14.14 1.23
C ILE A 47 -5.05 14.74 -0.18
N THR A 48 -4.15 14.29 -1.04
CA THR A 48 -4.13 14.70 -2.45
C THR A 48 -5.42 14.29 -3.15
N THR A 49 -5.89 13.07 -2.94
CA THR A 49 -7.14 12.54 -3.48
C THR A 49 -8.35 13.32 -2.97
N ALA A 50 -8.42 13.58 -1.66
CA ALA A 50 -9.50 14.38 -1.05
C ALA A 50 -9.54 15.80 -1.62
N THR A 51 -8.39 16.41 -1.80
CA THR A 51 -8.29 17.77 -2.38
C THR A 51 -8.77 17.79 -3.83
N LEU A 52 -8.37 16.81 -4.64
CA LEU A 52 -8.85 16.68 -6.02
C LEU A 52 -10.36 16.47 -6.08
N SER A 53 -10.92 15.64 -5.23
CA SER A 53 -12.36 15.43 -5.12
C SER A 53 -13.09 16.73 -4.77
N HIS A 54 -12.57 17.47 -3.80
CA HIS A 54 -13.15 18.77 -3.41
C HIS A 54 -13.12 19.79 -4.55
N ILE A 55 -12.00 19.94 -5.22
CA ILE A 55 -11.84 20.89 -6.32
C ILE A 55 -12.77 20.55 -7.49
N SER A 56 -13.02 19.26 -7.72
CA SER A 56 -13.87 18.80 -8.82
C SER A 56 -15.37 18.86 -8.55
N GLU A 57 -15.81 19.18 -7.33
CA GLU A 57 -17.24 19.24 -6.95
C GLU A 57 -18.12 20.08 -7.89
N PRO A 58 -17.68 21.26 -8.39
CA PRO A 58 -18.49 22.04 -9.31
C PRO A 58 -18.84 21.33 -10.63
N HIS A 59 -18.08 20.31 -11.00
CA HIS A 59 -18.30 19.53 -12.23
C HIS A 59 -19.25 18.33 -12.03
N GLY A 60 -19.52 17.93 -10.80
CA GLY A 60 -20.36 16.79 -10.47
C GLY A 60 -19.80 15.96 -9.34
N ARG A 61 -20.34 14.74 -9.20
CA ARG A 61 -19.93 13.78 -8.19
C ARG A 61 -18.58 13.15 -8.55
N SER A 62 -17.84 12.71 -7.52
CA SER A 62 -16.63 11.91 -7.70
C SER A 62 -16.82 10.46 -7.27
N LEU A 63 -16.14 9.57 -7.97
CA LEU A 63 -16.01 8.16 -7.62
C LEU A 63 -14.54 7.86 -7.38
N VAL A 64 -14.22 7.35 -6.19
CA VAL A 64 -12.89 6.93 -5.81
C VAL A 64 -12.85 5.42 -5.75
N ILE A 65 -12.00 4.81 -6.55
CA ILE A 65 -11.88 3.37 -6.65
C ILE A 65 -10.58 2.95 -5.98
N VAL A 66 -10.69 2.08 -4.99
CA VAL A 66 -9.57 1.56 -4.22
C VAL A 66 -9.51 0.03 -4.32
N PRO A 67 -8.35 -0.61 -4.11
CA PRO A 67 -8.19 -2.03 -4.38
C PRO A 67 -8.80 -2.95 -3.31
N ASN A 68 -9.04 -2.47 -2.09
CA ASN A 68 -9.52 -3.32 -1.00
C ASN A 68 -10.25 -2.57 0.11
N LYS A 69 -10.84 -3.34 1.01
CA LYS A 69 -11.66 -2.85 2.12
C LYS A 69 -10.90 -1.97 3.12
N SER A 70 -9.62 -2.27 3.39
CA SER A 70 -8.79 -1.48 4.32
C SER A 70 -8.60 -0.06 3.80
N LEU A 71 -8.34 0.10 2.51
CA LEU A 71 -8.21 1.41 1.87
C LEU A 71 -9.53 2.18 1.82
N VAL A 72 -10.65 1.49 1.63
CA VAL A 72 -11.98 2.15 1.70
C VAL A 72 -12.14 2.84 3.06
N THR A 73 -11.90 2.12 4.14
CA THR A 73 -12.06 2.64 5.50
C THR A 73 -11.12 3.82 5.78
N GLN A 74 -9.87 3.69 5.39
CA GLN A 74 -8.87 4.77 5.58
C GLN A 74 -9.21 6.01 4.75
N THR A 75 -9.60 5.85 3.51
CA THR A 75 -9.97 6.95 2.62
C THR A 75 -11.23 7.64 3.10
N GLU A 76 -12.25 6.89 3.55
CA GLU A 76 -13.46 7.43 4.15
C GLU A 76 -13.14 8.31 5.36
N GLU A 77 -12.30 7.82 6.27
CA GLU A 77 -11.91 8.55 7.48
C GLU A 77 -11.25 9.89 7.12
N ASP A 78 -10.33 9.88 6.18
CA ASP A 78 -9.65 11.10 5.73
C ASP A 78 -10.62 12.08 5.04
N TYR A 79 -11.56 11.59 4.27
CA TYR A 79 -12.59 12.44 3.64
C TYR A 79 -13.53 13.06 4.68
N ILE A 80 -13.95 12.28 5.67
CA ILE A 80 -14.76 12.78 6.79
C ILE A 80 -14.01 13.87 7.55
N ASN A 81 -12.72 13.66 7.81
CA ASN A 81 -11.86 14.62 8.50
C ASN A 81 -11.70 15.92 7.71
N CYS A 82 -11.72 15.85 6.41
CA CYS A 82 -11.73 17.02 5.52
C CYS A 82 -13.11 17.67 5.41
N GLY A 83 -14.13 17.16 6.09
CA GLY A 83 -15.49 17.70 6.05
C GLY A 83 -16.24 17.47 4.74
N LEU A 84 -15.82 16.48 3.94
CA LEU A 84 -16.45 16.15 2.67
C LEU A 84 -17.68 15.26 2.86
N ASP A 85 -18.69 15.43 1.99
CA ASP A 85 -19.87 14.58 1.93
C ASP A 85 -19.52 13.27 1.22
N VAL A 86 -19.18 12.24 2.00
CA VAL A 86 -18.66 10.98 1.51
C VAL A 86 -19.53 9.79 1.93
N GLY A 87 -19.69 8.84 1.02
CA GLY A 87 -20.28 7.54 1.30
C GLY A 87 -19.40 6.42 0.76
N VAL A 88 -19.62 5.22 1.23
CA VAL A 88 -18.88 4.03 0.81
C VAL A 88 -19.81 2.98 0.22
N TYR A 89 -19.34 2.29 -0.82
CA TYR A 89 -20.05 1.23 -1.48
C TYR A 89 -19.19 -0.01 -1.60
N PHE A 90 -19.25 -0.86 -0.61
CA PHE A 90 -18.55 -2.15 -0.56
C PHE A 90 -19.17 -3.08 0.49
N GLY A 91 -19.04 -4.40 0.31
CA GLY A 91 -19.53 -5.37 1.30
C GLY A 91 -20.98 -5.11 1.71
N ASP A 92 -21.22 -4.95 3.00
CA ASP A 92 -22.54 -4.69 3.56
C ASP A 92 -22.92 -3.20 3.60
N ARG A 93 -21.96 -2.32 3.35
CA ARG A 93 -22.18 -0.86 3.33
C ARG A 93 -22.46 -0.40 1.91
N LYS A 94 -23.72 -0.09 1.62
CA LYS A 94 -24.24 0.28 0.30
C LYS A 94 -24.79 1.71 0.32
N GLU A 95 -23.94 2.68 0.65
CA GLU A 95 -24.35 4.09 0.78
C GLU A 95 -24.44 4.77 -0.59
N LEU A 96 -25.55 5.43 -0.82
CA LEU A 96 -25.87 6.11 -2.08
C LEU A 96 -26.17 7.59 -1.85
N GLY A 97 -26.15 8.39 -2.91
CA GLY A 97 -26.58 9.79 -2.87
C GLY A 97 -25.60 10.77 -2.29
N LYS A 98 -24.34 10.37 -2.12
CA LYS A 98 -23.28 11.26 -1.62
C LYS A 98 -22.52 11.93 -2.76
N THR A 99 -21.95 13.08 -2.47
CA THR A 99 -21.14 13.84 -3.45
C THR A 99 -19.90 13.04 -3.84
N HIS A 100 -19.27 12.38 -2.88
CA HIS A 100 -18.10 11.52 -3.10
C HIS A 100 -18.43 10.11 -2.66
N THR A 101 -18.16 9.15 -3.54
CA THR A 101 -18.36 7.72 -3.25
C THR A 101 -17.06 6.97 -3.38
N ILE A 102 -16.72 6.21 -2.34
CA ILE A 102 -15.55 5.34 -2.32
C ILE A 102 -16.02 3.91 -2.49
N CYS A 103 -15.44 3.18 -3.42
CA CYS A 103 -15.78 1.79 -3.70
C CYS A 103 -14.54 0.96 -4.04
N THR A 104 -14.75 -0.36 -4.11
CA THR A 104 -13.74 -1.29 -4.60
C THR A 104 -14.08 -1.75 -6.02
N TRP A 105 -13.07 -2.23 -6.75
CA TRP A 105 -13.26 -2.87 -8.06
C TRP A 105 -14.25 -4.04 -7.99
N GLN A 106 -14.15 -4.84 -6.94
CA GLN A 106 -15.01 -6.00 -6.74
C GLN A 106 -16.47 -5.59 -6.62
N SER A 107 -16.74 -4.52 -5.88
CA SER A 107 -18.11 -4.02 -5.72
C SER A 107 -18.72 -3.54 -7.03
N LEU A 108 -17.95 -2.85 -7.87
CA LEU A 108 -18.39 -2.42 -9.19
C LEU A 108 -18.65 -3.62 -10.11
N ASN A 109 -17.77 -4.62 -10.10
CA ASN A 109 -17.96 -5.82 -10.89
C ASN A 109 -19.19 -6.62 -10.46
N ILE A 110 -19.42 -6.76 -9.16
CA ILE A 110 -20.60 -7.45 -8.63
C ILE A 110 -21.88 -6.72 -9.05
N LEU A 111 -21.87 -5.41 -8.96
CA LEU A 111 -23.03 -4.59 -9.37
C LEU A 111 -23.33 -4.75 -10.87
N ASP A 112 -22.32 -4.71 -11.73
CA ASP A 112 -22.46 -4.90 -13.17
C ASP A 112 -22.98 -6.29 -13.52
N LYS A 113 -22.44 -7.34 -12.90
CA LYS A 113 -22.89 -8.73 -13.09
C LYS A 113 -24.34 -8.93 -12.64
N LYS A 114 -24.70 -8.45 -11.46
CA LYS A 114 -26.07 -8.56 -10.94
C LYS A 114 -27.07 -7.81 -11.80
N HIS A 115 -26.69 -6.69 -12.36
CA HIS A 115 -27.55 -5.96 -13.29
C HIS A 115 -27.79 -6.76 -14.59
N LYS A 116 -26.74 -7.36 -15.16
CA LYS A 116 -26.82 -8.18 -16.37
C LYS A 116 -27.67 -9.43 -16.20
N ASP A 117 -27.68 -10.06 -15.04
CA ASP A 117 -28.47 -11.24 -14.72
C ASP A 117 -29.89 -10.91 -14.20
N GLY A 118 -30.22 -9.62 -14.09
CA GLY A 118 -31.53 -9.15 -13.63
C GLY A 118 -31.78 -9.23 -12.15
N SER A 119 -30.77 -9.57 -11.34
CA SER A 119 -30.91 -9.69 -9.88
C SER A 119 -30.63 -8.40 -9.10
N ALA A 120 -30.10 -7.37 -9.74
CA ALA A 120 -29.80 -6.09 -9.09
C ALA A 120 -30.99 -5.13 -9.17
N VAL A 121 -31.30 -4.48 -8.05
CA VAL A 121 -32.27 -3.38 -7.97
C VAL A 121 -31.70 -2.10 -8.57
N LEU A 122 -30.40 -1.89 -8.41
CA LEU A 122 -29.66 -0.71 -8.87
C LEU A 122 -28.78 -1.08 -10.07
N SER A 123 -28.89 -0.34 -11.17
CA SER A 123 -27.97 -0.50 -12.30
C SER A 123 -26.65 0.23 -12.06
N LEU A 124 -25.60 -0.21 -12.76
CA LEU A 124 -24.32 0.50 -12.72
C LEU A 124 -24.47 1.94 -13.25
N ALA A 125 -25.29 2.15 -14.28
CA ALA A 125 -25.58 3.47 -14.82
C ALA A 125 -26.27 4.39 -13.81
N GLU A 126 -27.21 3.88 -13.03
CA GLU A 126 -27.87 4.64 -11.95
C GLU A 126 -26.89 4.97 -10.82
N PHE A 127 -26.03 4.03 -10.45
CA PHE A 127 -24.99 4.23 -9.44
C PHE A 127 -24.00 5.33 -9.86
N LEU A 128 -23.67 5.42 -11.13
CA LEU A 128 -22.72 6.37 -11.71
C LEU A 128 -23.37 7.68 -12.16
N ASP A 129 -24.67 7.86 -11.96
CA ASP A 129 -25.34 9.09 -12.37
C ASP A 129 -24.73 10.32 -11.69
N GLY A 130 -24.45 11.33 -12.49
CA GLY A 130 -23.81 12.57 -12.02
C GLY A 130 -22.30 12.49 -11.73
N VAL A 131 -21.66 11.34 -11.92
CA VAL A 131 -20.22 11.19 -11.74
C VAL A 131 -19.46 11.81 -12.90
N SER A 132 -18.70 12.84 -12.63
CA SER A 132 -17.83 13.54 -13.60
C SER A 132 -16.35 13.26 -13.40
N THR A 133 -15.97 12.83 -12.21
CA THR A 133 -14.57 12.63 -11.83
C THR A 133 -14.39 11.21 -11.28
N ILE A 134 -13.39 10.52 -11.80
CA ILE A 134 -12.99 9.19 -11.32
C ILE A 134 -11.55 9.28 -10.87
N ILE A 135 -11.30 8.85 -9.65
CA ILE A 135 -9.95 8.76 -9.08
C ILE A 135 -9.68 7.30 -8.74
N VAL A 136 -8.60 6.75 -9.28
CA VAL A 136 -8.19 5.37 -9.05
C VAL A 136 -6.91 5.39 -8.22
N ASP A 137 -7.02 4.91 -6.99
CA ASP A 137 -5.87 4.76 -6.10
C ASP A 137 -5.25 3.36 -6.24
N GLU A 138 -3.93 3.29 -6.09
CA GLU A 138 -3.18 2.04 -6.23
C GLU A 138 -3.49 1.30 -7.55
N VAL A 139 -3.42 2.02 -8.65
CA VAL A 139 -3.77 1.55 -10.00
C VAL A 139 -3.11 0.21 -10.35
N HIS A 140 -1.86 0.01 -9.91
CA HIS A 140 -1.10 -1.22 -10.17
C HIS A 140 -1.73 -2.49 -9.58
N GLN A 141 -2.65 -2.36 -8.61
CA GLN A 141 -3.38 -3.48 -8.01
C GLN A 141 -4.69 -3.81 -8.73
N ALA A 142 -5.15 -2.93 -9.60
CA ALA A 142 -6.30 -3.22 -10.45
C ALA A 142 -5.91 -4.23 -11.52
N LYS A 143 -6.78 -5.20 -11.76
CA LYS A 143 -6.63 -6.06 -12.94
C LYS A 143 -6.82 -5.17 -14.17
N ALA A 144 -5.80 -5.07 -15.02
CA ALA A 144 -5.78 -4.17 -16.17
C ALA A 144 -7.01 -4.33 -17.08
N GLU A 145 -7.46 -5.56 -17.28
CA GLU A 145 -8.65 -5.85 -18.08
C GLU A 145 -9.94 -5.34 -17.45
N VAL A 146 -10.07 -5.50 -16.13
CA VAL A 146 -11.24 -5.00 -15.38
C VAL A 146 -11.28 -3.47 -15.42
N LEU A 147 -10.14 -2.84 -15.20
CA LEU A 147 -9.97 -1.39 -15.28
C LEU A 147 -10.37 -0.88 -16.66
N LYS A 148 -9.84 -1.50 -17.71
CA LYS A 148 -10.16 -1.15 -19.10
C LYS A 148 -11.64 -1.26 -19.38
N ASN A 149 -12.28 -2.37 -19.01
CA ASN A 149 -13.71 -2.59 -19.27
C ASN A 149 -14.58 -1.58 -18.55
N LEU A 150 -14.30 -1.28 -17.29
CA LEU A 150 -15.05 -0.28 -16.53
C LEU A 150 -14.89 1.13 -17.09
N LEU A 151 -13.66 1.57 -17.33
CA LEU A 151 -13.38 2.93 -17.76
C LEU A 151 -13.76 3.21 -19.21
N THR A 152 -13.60 2.24 -20.11
CA THR A 152 -13.92 2.43 -21.53
C THR A 152 -15.38 2.17 -21.90
N ARG A 153 -16.11 1.41 -21.10
CA ARG A 153 -17.53 1.09 -21.36
C ARG A 153 -18.48 1.83 -20.40
N ASN A 154 -18.37 1.52 -19.11
CA ASN A 154 -19.34 1.97 -18.11
C ASN A 154 -19.09 3.40 -17.64
N LEU A 155 -17.85 3.83 -17.60
CA LEU A 155 -17.42 5.15 -17.12
C LEU A 155 -16.92 6.07 -18.23
N ARG A 156 -17.17 5.70 -19.49
CA ARG A 156 -16.69 6.47 -20.66
C ARG A 156 -17.12 7.94 -20.68
N ASN A 157 -18.24 8.24 -20.03
CA ASN A 157 -18.80 9.59 -20.01
C ASN A 157 -18.21 10.47 -18.90
N ALA A 158 -17.36 9.94 -18.03
CA ALA A 158 -16.64 10.75 -17.03
C ALA A 158 -15.41 11.39 -17.68
N PRO A 159 -15.38 12.72 -17.83
CA PRO A 159 -14.30 13.41 -18.54
C PRO A 159 -13.01 13.49 -17.74
N ILE A 160 -13.10 13.42 -16.42
CA ILE A 160 -11.96 13.57 -15.52
C ILE A 160 -11.60 12.21 -14.96
N ARG A 161 -10.36 11.76 -15.22
CA ARG A 161 -9.85 10.45 -14.80
C ARG A 161 -8.43 10.58 -14.31
N TRP A 162 -8.21 10.41 -13.02
CA TRP A 162 -6.91 10.51 -12.41
C TRP A 162 -6.54 9.20 -11.72
N GLY A 163 -5.32 8.75 -11.98
CA GLY A 163 -4.76 7.57 -11.34
C GLY A 163 -3.55 7.92 -10.48
N LEU A 164 -3.47 7.29 -9.32
CA LEU A 164 -2.33 7.36 -8.42
C LEU A 164 -1.79 5.96 -8.17
N THR A 165 -0.49 5.82 -8.13
CA THR A 165 0.15 4.54 -7.81
C THR A 165 1.49 4.77 -7.13
N GLY A 166 1.83 3.89 -6.18
CA GLY A 166 3.19 3.85 -5.62
C GLY A 166 4.22 3.31 -6.61
N THR A 167 3.77 2.59 -7.63
CA THR A 167 4.62 1.98 -8.66
C THR A 167 3.85 1.82 -9.96
N VAL A 168 4.42 2.29 -11.06
CA VAL A 168 3.88 1.99 -12.39
C VAL A 168 4.30 0.58 -12.78
N PRO A 169 3.37 -0.27 -13.27
CA PRO A 169 3.72 -1.61 -13.75
C PRO A 169 4.78 -1.54 -14.85
N LYS A 170 5.83 -2.34 -14.72
CA LYS A 170 6.92 -2.39 -15.70
C LYS A 170 6.62 -3.33 -16.86
N GLU A 171 5.62 -4.19 -16.72
CA GLU A 171 5.19 -5.07 -17.81
C GLU A 171 4.42 -4.25 -18.84
N ARG A 172 4.92 -4.29 -20.06
CA ARG A 172 4.42 -3.45 -21.16
C ARG A 172 2.92 -3.56 -21.39
N PHE A 173 2.37 -4.76 -21.30
CA PHE A 173 0.93 -5.00 -21.53
C PHE A 173 0.06 -4.31 -20.46
N GLU A 174 0.41 -4.48 -19.20
CA GLU A 174 -0.32 -3.86 -18.09
C GLU A 174 -0.21 -2.33 -18.14
N PHE A 175 0.98 -1.81 -18.44
CA PHE A 175 1.21 -0.39 -18.58
C PHE A 175 0.37 0.22 -19.72
N GLU A 176 0.36 -0.41 -20.89
CA GLU A 176 -0.43 0.07 -22.04
C GLU A 176 -1.93 0.09 -21.74
N SER A 177 -2.45 -0.91 -21.04
CA SER A 177 -3.86 -0.96 -20.64
C SER A 177 -4.24 0.14 -19.65
N ILE A 178 -3.39 0.41 -18.69
CA ILE A 178 -3.58 1.49 -17.71
C ILE A 178 -3.48 2.85 -18.40
N HIS A 179 -2.50 3.05 -19.25
CA HIS A 179 -2.32 4.27 -20.03
C HIS A 179 -3.54 4.55 -20.93
N ALA A 180 -4.05 3.54 -21.61
CA ALA A 180 -5.23 3.68 -22.47
C ALA A 180 -6.51 4.02 -21.67
N SER A 181 -6.60 3.60 -20.42
CA SER A 181 -7.77 3.80 -19.57
C SER A 181 -7.76 5.11 -18.79
N LEU A 182 -6.60 5.54 -18.30
CA LEU A 182 -6.45 6.70 -17.43
C LEU A 182 -5.67 7.85 -18.06
N GLY A 183 -4.85 7.59 -19.07
CA GLY A 183 -3.99 8.58 -19.70
C GLY A 183 -2.50 8.41 -19.35
N PRO A 184 -1.65 9.34 -19.80
CA PRO A 184 -0.21 9.24 -19.64
C PRO A 184 0.24 9.46 -18.21
N VAL A 185 1.42 8.92 -17.88
CA VAL A 185 2.14 9.24 -16.66
C VAL A 185 2.75 10.64 -16.81
N ILE A 186 2.31 11.57 -15.96
CA ILE A 186 2.70 12.99 -16.05
C ILE A 186 3.59 13.44 -14.90
N GLY A 187 3.77 12.63 -13.87
CA GLY A 187 4.56 13.03 -12.73
C GLY A 187 5.02 11.82 -11.91
N GLN A 188 6.13 12.02 -11.21
CA GLN A 188 6.71 11.05 -10.30
C GLN A 188 7.22 11.75 -9.06
N ILE A 189 6.93 11.20 -7.87
CA ILE A 189 7.50 11.61 -6.60
C ILE A 189 8.08 10.36 -5.94
N SER A 190 9.39 10.23 -5.97
CA SER A 190 10.09 9.06 -5.43
C SER A 190 10.22 9.11 -3.91
N ALA A 191 10.44 7.95 -3.29
CA ALA A 191 10.76 7.86 -1.86
C ALA A 191 12.04 8.66 -1.55
N LYS A 192 13.03 8.65 -2.44
CA LYS A 192 14.27 9.40 -2.27
C LYS A 192 14.04 10.92 -2.22
N GLU A 193 13.22 11.46 -3.10
CA GLU A 193 12.86 12.88 -3.07
C GLU A 193 12.20 13.27 -1.76
N LEU A 194 11.30 12.43 -1.23
CA LEU A 194 10.64 12.67 0.04
C LEU A 194 11.57 12.56 1.24
N GLN A 195 12.57 11.68 1.19
CA GLN A 195 13.63 11.59 2.20
C GLN A 195 14.48 12.87 2.18
N ASP A 196 14.91 13.33 1.03
CA ASP A 196 15.72 14.53 0.86
C ASP A 196 14.99 15.80 1.33
N LYS A 197 13.65 15.83 1.18
CA LYS A 197 12.79 16.90 1.71
C LYS A 197 12.47 16.76 3.20
N GLY A 198 12.97 15.72 3.86
CA GLY A 198 12.70 15.45 5.29
C GLY A 198 11.28 14.97 5.58
N VAL A 199 10.53 14.53 4.59
CA VAL A 199 9.16 14.01 4.74
C VAL A 199 9.16 12.55 5.18
N LEU A 200 10.08 11.75 4.62
CA LEU A 200 10.30 10.36 4.98
C LEU A 200 11.59 10.19 5.77
N SER A 201 11.63 9.15 6.60
CA SER A 201 12.83 8.79 7.36
C SER A 201 13.96 8.30 6.44
N GLN A 202 15.20 8.43 6.90
CA GLN A 202 16.35 7.77 6.28
C GLN A 202 16.21 6.24 6.39
N VAL A 203 16.69 5.52 5.38
CA VAL A 203 16.57 4.07 5.29
C VAL A 203 17.95 3.43 5.20
N HIS A 204 18.17 2.36 5.94
CA HIS A 204 19.27 1.43 5.73
C HIS A 204 18.73 0.01 5.61
N VAL A 205 19.19 -0.75 4.61
CA VAL A 205 18.77 -2.13 4.37
C VAL A 205 19.84 -3.09 4.87
N ASN A 206 19.48 -3.95 5.80
CA ASN A 206 20.32 -5.03 6.29
C ASN A 206 19.90 -6.33 5.61
N ILE A 207 20.65 -6.78 4.63
CA ILE A 207 20.41 -8.06 3.98
C ILE A 207 21.10 -9.13 4.81
N VAL A 208 20.31 -10.01 5.41
CA VAL A 208 20.77 -11.16 6.18
C VAL A 208 20.52 -12.40 5.33
N GLN A 209 21.58 -12.95 4.76
CA GLN A 209 21.52 -14.13 3.90
C GLN A 209 21.91 -15.36 4.70
N LEU A 210 20.92 -16.17 5.04
CA LEU A 210 21.13 -17.42 5.78
C LEU A 210 21.73 -18.47 4.86
N MET A 211 22.77 -19.14 5.33
CA MET A 211 23.46 -20.17 4.56
C MET A 211 22.66 -21.48 4.66
N ASP A 212 22.03 -21.84 3.57
CA ASP A 212 21.25 -23.07 3.41
C ASP A 212 21.88 -23.95 2.34
N THR A 213 21.97 -25.25 2.59
CA THR A 213 22.58 -26.23 1.69
C THR A 213 21.55 -27.07 0.94
N VAL A 214 20.28 -26.88 1.20
CA VAL A 214 19.19 -27.65 0.62
C VAL A 214 18.91 -27.17 -0.81
N ALA A 215 18.71 -28.12 -1.73
CA ALA A 215 18.33 -27.86 -3.10
C ALA A 215 16.91 -28.32 -3.38
N HIS A 216 16.11 -27.47 -4.00
CA HIS A 216 14.74 -27.76 -4.40
C HIS A 216 14.57 -27.57 -5.91
N SER A 217 13.67 -28.35 -6.52
CA SER A 217 13.43 -28.34 -7.96
C SER A 217 12.64 -27.11 -8.42
N ASN A 218 11.83 -26.52 -7.54
CA ASN A 218 11.03 -25.35 -7.87
C ASN A 218 11.00 -24.34 -6.72
N TYR A 219 10.57 -23.13 -7.03
CA TYR A 219 10.51 -22.02 -6.08
C TYR A 219 9.55 -22.27 -4.91
N GLN A 220 8.42 -22.89 -5.15
CA GLN A 220 7.41 -23.08 -4.10
C GLN A 220 7.90 -24.05 -3.01
N GLU A 221 8.58 -25.13 -3.39
CA GLU A 221 9.19 -26.05 -2.46
C GLU A 221 10.32 -25.39 -1.65
N GLU A 222 11.18 -24.63 -2.32
CA GLU A 222 12.23 -23.87 -1.64
C GLU A 222 11.63 -22.88 -0.63
N LEU A 223 10.67 -22.08 -1.04
CA LEU A 223 9.99 -21.09 -0.18
C LEU A 223 9.33 -21.76 1.02
N LYS A 224 8.66 -22.88 0.83
CA LYS A 224 8.06 -23.65 1.91
C LYS A 224 9.10 -24.07 2.94
N TYR A 225 10.22 -24.63 2.49
CA TYR A 225 11.35 -24.99 3.36
C TYR A 225 11.87 -23.76 4.13
N LEU A 226 12.19 -22.68 3.44
CA LEU A 226 12.78 -21.48 4.03
C LEU A 226 11.87 -20.81 5.08
N THR A 227 10.57 -20.96 4.95
CA THR A 227 9.60 -20.30 5.80
C THR A 227 8.96 -21.19 6.86
N THR A 228 9.16 -22.51 6.79
CA THR A 228 8.52 -23.47 7.71
C THR A 228 9.47 -24.48 8.36
N ASN A 229 10.76 -24.49 8.00
CA ASN A 229 11.73 -25.34 8.69
C ASN A 229 11.88 -24.87 10.14
N THR A 230 11.59 -25.75 11.09
CA THR A 230 11.52 -25.41 12.52
C THR A 230 12.82 -24.83 13.05
N ALA A 231 13.95 -25.50 12.82
CA ALA A 231 15.24 -25.01 13.32
C ALA A 231 15.63 -23.65 12.73
N ARG A 232 15.34 -23.46 11.44
CA ARG A 232 15.62 -22.21 10.74
C ARG A 232 14.75 -21.07 11.26
N ILE A 233 13.45 -21.32 11.44
CA ILE A 233 12.54 -20.29 11.94
C ILE A 233 12.82 -19.96 13.43
N GLU A 234 13.29 -20.90 14.22
CA GLU A 234 13.76 -20.66 15.60
C GLU A 234 14.95 -19.69 15.62
N TYR A 235 15.90 -19.89 14.71
CA TYR A 235 17.02 -18.96 14.56
C TYR A 235 16.55 -17.54 14.18
N ILE A 236 15.64 -17.46 13.22
CA ILE A 236 15.03 -16.18 12.79
C ILE A 236 14.29 -15.52 13.97
N GLY A 237 13.54 -16.31 14.75
CA GLY A 237 12.86 -15.83 15.95
C GLY A 237 13.83 -15.22 16.98
N LYS A 238 14.97 -15.86 17.21
CA LYS A 238 16.03 -15.32 18.10
C LYS A 238 16.59 -14.01 17.57
N LEU A 239 16.87 -13.94 16.27
CA LEU A 239 17.34 -12.71 15.63
C LEU A 239 16.32 -11.59 15.81
N LEU A 240 15.05 -11.85 15.54
CA LEU A 240 13.98 -10.85 15.63
C LEU A 240 13.67 -10.42 17.07
N ASN A 241 13.88 -11.29 18.06
CA ASN A 241 13.83 -10.89 19.47
C ASN A 241 14.94 -9.91 19.83
N THR A 242 16.06 -9.96 19.17
CA THR A 242 17.13 -8.95 19.33
C THR A 242 16.76 -7.66 18.57
N VAL A 243 16.26 -7.77 17.35
CA VAL A 243 15.87 -6.62 16.52
C VAL A 243 14.79 -5.77 17.19
N LYS A 244 13.78 -6.39 17.80
CA LYS A 244 12.67 -5.67 18.45
C LYS A 244 13.10 -4.73 19.59
N GLU A 245 14.24 -5.00 20.20
CA GLU A 245 14.77 -4.15 21.30
C GLU A 245 15.18 -2.75 20.80
N SER A 246 15.39 -2.59 19.52
CA SER A 246 15.74 -1.30 18.91
C SER A 246 14.54 -0.45 18.50
N GLY A 247 13.33 -0.92 18.68
CA GLY A 247 12.12 -0.16 18.39
C GLY A 247 10.98 -1.01 17.80
N ASN A 248 9.87 -0.35 17.53
CA ASN A 248 8.68 -0.98 16.94
C ASN A 248 9.01 -1.69 15.64
N THR A 249 8.52 -2.92 15.51
CA THR A 249 8.88 -3.83 14.41
C THR A 249 7.63 -4.35 13.70
N LEU A 250 7.61 -4.24 12.37
CA LEU A 250 6.64 -4.89 11.51
C LEU A 250 7.33 -6.03 10.76
N ILE A 251 6.84 -7.25 10.92
CA ILE A 251 7.37 -8.44 10.26
C ILE A 251 6.40 -8.88 9.18
N LEU A 252 6.86 -8.95 7.95
CA LEU A 252 6.06 -9.40 6.81
C LEU A 252 6.48 -10.81 6.39
N VAL A 253 5.50 -11.69 6.27
CA VAL A 253 5.67 -13.10 5.90
C VAL A 253 4.81 -13.47 4.70
N ASP A 254 5.25 -14.47 3.95
CA ASP A 254 4.53 -14.94 2.76
C ASP A 254 3.30 -15.79 3.12
N ARG A 255 3.39 -16.63 4.15
CA ARG A 255 2.34 -17.57 4.52
C ARG A 255 2.00 -17.55 6.00
N ILE A 256 0.76 -17.90 6.28
CA ILE A 256 0.20 -17.90 7.64
C ILE A 256 0.99 -18.82 8.59
N SER A 257 1.41 -20.00 8.12
CA SER A 257 2.18 -20.93 8.95
C SER A 257 3.50 -20.36 9.48
N ALA A 258 4.21 -19.60 8.64
CA ALA A 258 5.43 -18.92 9.09
C ALA A 258 5.12 -17.83 10.13
N GLY A 259 4.05 -17.08 9.92
CA GLY A 259 3.59 -16.07 10.89
C GLY A 259 3.20 -16.66 12.23
N GLU A 260 2.51 -17.80 12.25
CA GLU A 260 2.13 -18.50 13.47
C GLU A 260 3.35 -18.99 14.25
N MET A 261 4.32 -19.57 13.56
CA MET A 261 5.57 -20.03 14.18
C MET A 261 6.35 -18.86 14.82
N LEU A 262 6.48 -17.73 14.10
CA LEU A 262 7.14 -16.54 14.63
C LEU A 262 6.37 -15.93 15.79
N HIS A 263 5.06 -15.92 15.72
CA HIS A 263 4.21 -15.39 16.80
C HIS A 263 4.45 -16.15 18.12
N GLU A 264 4.59 -17.47 18.07
CA GLU A 264 4.94 -18.27 19.25
C GLU A 264 6.35 -17.98 19.76
N LEU A 265 7.30 -17.70 18.87
CA LEU A 265 8.70 -17.46 19.20
C LEU A 265 9.00 -16.05 19.69
N ILE A 266 8.11 -15.09 19.42
CA ILE A 266 8.28 -13.67 19.76
C ILE A 266 7.23 -13.28 20.80
N PRO A 267 7.54 -13.30 22.10
CA PRO A 267 6.60 -12.92 23.14
C PRO A 267 6.08 -11.50 22.98
N GLY A 268 4.77 -11.31 23.17
CA GLY A 268 4.12 -10.01 23.05
C GLY A 268 3.83 -9.57 21.62
N SER A 269 4.17 -10.38 20.61
CA SER A 269 3.83 -10.08 19.22
C SER A 269 2.34 -10.25 18.95
N VAL A 270 1.84 -9.51 17.97
CA VAL A 270 0.46 -9.64 17.48
C VAL A 270 0.53 -10.13 16.03
N PHE A 271 -0.19 -11.20 15.73
CA PHE A 271 -0.27 -11.71 14.36
C PHE A 271 -1.60 -11.33 13.71
N VAL A 272 -1.53 -10.49 12.67
CA VAL A 272 -2.68 -10.02 11.90
C VAL A 272 -2.86 -10.89 10.66
N LYS A 273 -3.91 -11.74 10.68
CA LYS A 273 -4.26 -12.65 9.58
C LYS A 273 -5.33 -12.05 8.67
N GLY A 274 -5.50 -12.64 7.47
CA GLY A 274 -6.50 -12.21 6.50
C GLY A 274 -7.96 -12.34 6.96
N ASP A 275 -8.24 -13.23 7.89
CA ASP A 275 -9.56 -13.46 8.50
C ASP A 275 -9.87 -12.51 9.67
N VAL A 276 -8.89 -11.74 10.14
CA VAL A 276 -9.08 -10.75 11.20
C VAL A 276 -9.93 -9.58 10.69
N LYS A 277 -10.90 -9.15 11.48
CA LYS A 277 -11.77 -8.01 11.13
C LYS A 277 -10.95 -6.74 10.89
N LEU A 278 -11.39 -5.90 9.98
CA LEU A 278 -10.72 -4.63 9.62
C LEU A 278 -10.46 -3.74 10.85
N LYS A 279 -11.42 -3.67 11.76
CA LYS A 279 -11.28 -2.91 13.00
C LYS A 279 -10.12 -3.43 13.85
N ASP A 280 -10.02 -4.74 14.02
CA ASP A 280 -8.96 -5.35 14.84
C ASP A 280 -7.59 -5.17 14.20
N ARG A 281 -7.50 -5.17 12.87
CA ARG A 281 -6.27 -4.83 12.14
C ARG A 281 -5.84 -3.40 12.40
N LYS A 282 -6.78 -2.47 12.30
CA LYS A 282 -6.53 -1.05 12.56
C LYS A 282 -6.06 -0.84 14.00
N ASP A 283 -6.71 -1.46 14.98
CA ASP A 283 -6.34 -1.38 16.37
C ASP A 283 -4.92 -1.90 16.61
N ALA A 284 -4.52 -3.01 16.00
CA ALA A 284 -3.15 -3.53 16.08
C ALA A 284 -2.11 -2.56 15.51
N TYR A 285 -2.43 -1.88 14.39
CA TYR A 285 -1.54 -0.88 13.81
C TYR A 285 -1.50 0.42 14.63
N ASP A 286 -2.62 0.83 15.22
CA ASP A 286 -2.68 2.00 16.09
C ASP A 286 -1.86 1.77 17.37
N ASP A 287 -1.87 0.56 17.93
CA ASP A 287 -1.05 0.16 19.07
C ASP A 287 0.45 0.29 18.78
N ILE A 288 0.91 -0.10 17.59
CA ILE A 288 2.32 0.05 17.21
C ILE A 288 2.72 1.53 17.07
N ASN A 289 1.79 2.39 16.66
CA ASN A 289 2.04 3.83 16.55
C ASN A 289 2.14 4.54 17.89
N THR A 290 1.54 4.00 18.93
CA THR A 290 1.48 4.62 20.27
C THR A 290 2.36 3.91 21.31
N GLY A 291 2.72 2.63 21.08
CA GLY A 291 3.56 1.84 21.99
C GLY A 291 5.04 1.89 21.67
N ASP A 292 5.84 1.35 22.56
CA ASP A 292 7.28 1.17 22.39
C ASP A 292 7.63 -0.32 22.27
N ASN A 293 8.57 -0.64 21.40
CA ASN A 293 9.04 -2.01 21.14
C ASN A 293 7.92 -3.02 20.86
N GLN A 294 6.87 -2.55 20.22
CA GLN A 294 5.77 -3.40 19.78
C GLN A 294 6.17 -4.20 18.54
N VAL A 295 5.65 -5.43 18.43
CA VAL A 295 5.88 -6.29 17.26
C VAL A 295 4.55 -6.69 16.65
N VAL A 296 4.38 -6.39 15.38
CA VAL A 296 3.24 -6.86 14.57
C VAL A 296 3.77 -7.75 13.46
N ILE A 297 3.17 -8.93 13.33
CA ILE A 297 3.43 -9.88 12.24
C ILE A 297 2.21 -9.86 11.31
N ALA A 298 2.45 -9.76 10.02
CA ALA A 298 1.39 -9.80 9.02
C ALA A 298 1.87 -10.50 7.76
N THR A 299 0.95 -11.05 6.98
CA THR A 299 1.29 -11.52 5.63
C THR A 299 1.50 -10.34 4.69
N TYR A 300 2.30 -10.52 3.63
CA TYR A 300 2.48 -9.49 2.60
C TYR A 300 1.14 -9.03 2.02
N GLY A 301 0.22 -9.97 1.78
CA GLY A 301 -1.11 -9.64 1.25
C GLY A 301 -1.95 -8.76 2.17
N VAL A 302 -1.91 -9.00 3.48
CA VAL A 302 -2.68 -8.23 4.48
C VAL A 302 -2.07 -6.86 4.70
N ALA A 303 -0.74 -6.78 4.80
CA ALA A 303 -0.03 -5.54 5.08
C ALA A 303 0.28 -4.71 3.82
N ALA A 304 0.19 -5.34 2.63
CA ALA A 304 0.59 -4.72 1.36
C ALA A 304 -0.19 -3.47 1.02
N VAL A 305 -1.30 -3.18 1.66
CA VAL A 305 -2.22 -2.15 1.17
C VAL A 305 -2.63 -1.15 2.23
N GLY A 306 -2.30 0.12 1.97
CA GLY A 306 -3.00 1.28 2.51
C GLY A 306 -2.80 1.60 3.98
N ILE A 307 -1.91 0.94 4.70
CA ILE A 307 -1.71 1.23 6.11
C ILE A 307 -0.40 1.97 6.31
N ASN A 308 -0.51 3.20 6.75
CA ASN A 308 0.61 4.04 7.12
C ASN A 308 0.91 3.89 8.61
N ILE A 309 2.07 3.34 8.93
CA ILE A 309 2.53 3.20 10.30
C ILE A 309 3.84 4.00 10.44
N PRO A 310 3.77 5.28 10.85
CA PRO A 310 4.96 6.14 10.87
C PRO A 310 5.97 5.76 11.95
N ARG A 311 5.56 5.09 13.02
CA ARG A 311 6.45 4.70 14.12
C ARG A 311 7.05 3.30 13.97
N ILE A 312 7.27 2.80 12.75
CA ILE A 312 8.06 1.61 12.50
C ILE A 312 9.53 1.99 12.44
N PHE A 313 10.34 1.43 13.32
CA PHE A 313 11.80 1.56 13.32
C PHE A 313 12.49 0.39 12.62
N ASN A 314 11.84 -0.79 12.65
CA ASN A 314 12.30 -2.01 11.99
C ASN A 314 11.21 -2.57 11.08
N LEU A 315 11.50 -2.67 9.81
CA LEU A 315 10.66 -3.38 8.83
C LEU A 315 11.38 -4.66 8.43
N VAL A 316 10.81 -5.81 8.79
CA VAL A 316 11.38 -7.13 8.51
C VAL A 316 10.66 -7.76 7.33
N LEU A 317 11.41 -8.12 6.31
CA LEU A 317 10.92 -8.80 5.11
C LEU A 317 11.45 -10.24 5.13
N LEU A 318 10.60 -11.20 5.45
CA LEU A 318 10.98 -12.62 5.42
C LEU A 318 10.72 -13.18 4.01
N GLU A 319 11.79 -13.59 3.35
CA GLU A 319 11.77 -14.13 1.99
C GLU A 319 10.83 -13.33 1.06
N PRO A 320 11.13 -12.06 0.80
CA PRO A 320 10.21 -11.18 0.07
C PRO A 320 10.00 -11.55 -1.40
N GLY A 321 10.79 -12.48 -1.94
CA GLY A 321 10.68 -12.94 -3.32
C GLY A 321 11.13 -11.89 -4.33
N LYS A 322 10.63 -12.00 -5.55
CA LYS A 322 10.92 -11.08 -6.65
C LYS A 322 9.83 -10.03 -6.88
N SER A 323 8.78 -10.05 -6.11
CA SER A 323 7.65 -9.12 -6.29
C SER A 323 8.07 -7.68 -6.01
N PHE A 324 8.40 -6.97 -7.06
CA PHE A 324 8.84 -5.57 -7.02
C PHE A 324 7.83 -4.67 -6.30
N VAL A 325 6.55 -4.85 -6.58
CA VAL A 325 5.48 -4.05 -5.97
C VAL A 325 5.41 -4.28 -4.47
N ARG A 326 5.44 -5.53 -4.02
CA ARG A 326 5.39 -5.88 -2.59
C ARG A 326 6.57 -5.29 -1.83
N VAL A 327 7.77 -5.38 -2.38
CA VAL A 327 8.99 -4.84 -1.76
C VAL A 327 8.91 -3.32 -1.64
N ILE A 328 8.54 -2.62 -2.71
CA ILE A 328 8.37 -1.17 -2.71
C ILE A 328 7.34 -0.73 -1.67
N GLN A 329 6.18 -1.36 -1.64
CA GLN A 329 5.12 -1.01 -0.71
C GLN A 329 5.51 -1.27 0.74
N SER A 330 6.18 -2.39 1.00
CA SER A 330 6.67 -2.71 2.33
C SER A 330 7.69 -1.67 2.82
N ILE A 331 8.64 -1.29 1.96
CA ILE A 331 9.62 -0.23 2.26
C ILE A 331 8.92 1.11 2.51
N GLY A 332 7.95 1.46 1.66
CA GLY A 332 7.19 2.70 1.79
C GLY A 332 6.50 2.85 3.15
N ARG A 333 6.01 1.77 3.72
CA ARG A 333 5.39 1.78 5.05
C ARG A 333 6.38 2.08 6.16
N GLY A 334 7.60 1.55 6.05
CA GLY A 334 8.64 1.75 7.06
C GLY A 334 9.31 3.11 6.99
N VAL A 335 9.20 3.84 5.88
CA VAL A 335 9.95 5.09 5.69
C VAL A 335 9.16 6.37 6.00
N ARG A 336 7.88 6.25 6.38
CA ARG A 336 7.11 7.42 6.77
C ARG A 336 7.68 8.06 8.04
N LYS A 337 7.88 9.38 8.00
CA LYS A 337 8.47 10.11 9.14
C LYS A 337 7.47 10.26 10.30
N ALA A 338 7.95 10.00 11.51
CA ALA A 338 7.28 10.34 12.77
C ALA A 338 8.14 11.32 13.57
N LYS A 339 7.57 11.94 14.61
CA LYS A 339 8.27 12.97 15.42
C LYS A 339 9.56 12.44 16.07
N ASP A 340 9.54 11.19 16.49
CA ASP A 340 10.65 10.55 17.22
C ASP A 340 11.49 9.62 16.34
N LYS A 341 11.31 9.68 15.01
CA LYS A 341 11.96 8.76 14.09
C LYS A 341 12.56 9.52 12.91
N ASP A 342 13.85 9.43 12.75
CA ASP A 342 14.62 9.96 11.62
C ASP A 342 15.30 8.88 10.78
N PHE A 343 15.18 7.60 11.20
CA PHE A 343 15.84 6.48 10.56
C PHE A 343 15.01 5.20 10.70
N VAL A 344 14.98 4.37 9.65
CA VAL A 344 14.34 3.05 9.66
C VAL A 344 15.31 1.98 9.18
N GLN A 345 15.38 0.88 9.90
CA GLN A 345 16.10 -0.32 9.52
C GLN A 345 15.17 -1.26 8.74
N ILE A 346 15.59 -1.67 7.55
CA ILE A 346 14.92 -2.73 6.80
C ILE A 346 15.79 -3.98 6.93
N TRP A 347 15.16 -5.08 7.32
CA TRP A 347 15.81 -6.37 7.46
C TRP A 347 15.31 -7.29 6.36
N ASP A 348 16.11 -7.50 5.33
CA ASP A 348 15.84 -8.41 4.22
C ASP A 348 16.41 -9.77 4.57
N LEU A 349 15.56 -10.64 5.15
CA LEU A 349 15.96 -11.99 5.58
C LEU A 349 15.73 -12.97 4.44
N THR A 350 16.79 -13.51 3.91
CA THR A 350 16.77 -14.38 2.74
C THR A 350 17.75 -15.54 2.87
N SER A 351 18.09 -16.21 1.79
CA SER A 351 18.84 -17.45 1.77
C SER A 351 19.89 -17.46 0.66
N THR A 352 20.87 -18.35 0.81
CA THR A 352 21.81 -18.73 -0.25
C THR A 352 21.22 -19.74 -1.25
N CYS A 353 19.99 -20.24 -1.02
CA CYS A 353 19.30 -21.13 -1.95
C CYS A 353 19.11 -20.52 -3.33
N LYS A 354 19.02 -21.35 -4.35
CA LYS A 354 19.02 -20.97 -5.77
C LYS A 354 18.00 -19.90 -6.14
N PHE A 355 16.73 -20.07 -5.79
CA PHE A 355 15.65 -19.14 -6.15
C PHE A 355 15.70 -17.88 -5.31
N ALA A 356 15.92 -18.00 -4.00
CA ALA A 356 16.10 -16.86 -3.10
C ALA A 356 17.28 -15.97 -3.56
N LYS A 357 18.38 -16.58 -3.95
CA LYS A 357 19.56 -15.87 -4.47
C LYS A 357 19.26 -15.08 -5.75
N ARG A 358 18.49 -15.65 -6.66
CA ARG A 358 18.04 -14.97 -7.88
C ARG A 358 17.15 -13.77 -7.56
N HIS A 359 16.20 -13.95 -6.66
CA HIS A 359 15.31 -12.88 -6.23
C HIS A 359 16.06 -11.76 -5.50
N LEU A 360 17.06 -12.11 -4.69
CA LEU A 360 17.90 -11.14 -4.01
C LEU A 360 18.67 -10.26 -5.02
N THR A 361 19.16 -10.84 -6.12
CA THR A 361 19.83 -10.07 -7.18
C THR A 361 18.91 -8.98 -7.74
N GLN A 362 17.64 -9.27 -7.95
CA GLN A 362 16.66 -8.30 -8.41
C GLN A 362 16.35 -7.24 -7.33
N ARG A 363 16.25 -7.63 -6.06
CA ARG A 363 16.04 -6.69 -4.97
C ARG A 363 17.23 -5.75 -4.78
N LYS A 364 18.46 -6.24 -4.87
CA LYS A 364 19.67 -5.39 -4.83
C LYS A 364 19.67 -4.32 -5.92
N LYS A 365 19.25 -4.69 -7.12
CA LYS A 365 19.10 -3.73 -8.23
C LYS A 365 18.11 -2.63 -7.86
N PHE A 366 16.97 -3.02 -7.31
CA PHE A 366 15.97 -2.07 -6.84
C PHE A 366 16.52 -1.15 -5.73
N TYR A 367 17.20 -1.69 -4.74
CA TYR A 367 17.79 -0.87 -3.66
C TYR A 367 18.78 0.16 -4.20
N LYS A 368 19.60 -0.22 -5.17
CA LYS A 368 20.53 0.70 -5.85
C LYS A 368 19.79 1.79 -6.63
N GLU A 369 18.78 1.44 -7.40
CA GLU A 369 17.98 2.40 -8.17
C GLU A 369 17.24 3.38 -7.26
N ALA A 370 16.70 2.90 -6.13
CA ALA A 370 16.03 3.73 -5.13
C ALA A 370 17.00 4.50 -4.22
N GLN A 371 18.31 4.28 -4.36
CA GLN A 371 19.35 4.87 -3.52
C GLN A 371 19.20 4.53 -2.03
N TYR A 372 18.76 3.30 -1.73
CA TYR A 372 18.73 2.76 -0.39
C TYR A 372 20.08 2.09 -0.08
N PRO A 373 20.89 2.62 0.85
CA PRO A 373 22.13 1.96 1.23
C PRO A 373 21.83 0.60 1.86
N PHE A 374 22.62 -0.40 1.51
CA PHE A 374 22.46 -1.73 2.06
C PHE A 374 23.80 -2.38 2.39
N THR A 375 23.76 -3.27 3.38
CA THR A 375 24.83 -4.17 3.74
C THR A 375 24.37 -5.61 3.57
N ILE A 376 25.30 -6.53 3.31
CA ILE A 376 25.02 -7.96 3.18
C ILE A 376 25.85 -8.71 4.21
N GLU A 377 25.17 -9.53 5.00
CA GLU A 377 25.80 -10.47 5.92
C GLU A 377 25.34 -11.88 5.58
N LYS A 378 26.29 -12.79 5.33
CA LYS A 378 26.02 -14.22 5.22
C LYS A 378 26.17 -14.84 6.59
N VAL A 379 25.16 -15.57 7.02
CA VAL A 379 25.10 -16.15 8.36
C VAL A 379 24.99 -17.66 8.27
N ASP A 380 25.93 -18.35 8.92
CA ASP A 380 25.82 -19.77 9.19
C ASP A 380 24.96 -19.96 10.45
N TRP A 381 23.72 -20.38 10.24
CA TRP A 381 22.75 -20.49 11.31
C TRP A 381 22.67 -21.92 11.92
N ASN A 382 23.40 -22.90 11.37
CA ASN A 382 23.44 -24.29 11.85
C ASN A 382 24.34 -24.48 13.05
#